data_c4f24d38b7fe777b18b6fff67cb9052a
#
_entry.id   c4f24d38b7fe777b18b6fff67cb9052a
#
_cell.length_a   1.000
_cell.length_b   1.000
_cell.length_c   1.000
_cell.angle_alpha   90.00
_cell.angle_beta   90.00
_cell.angle_gamma   90.00
#
_symmetry.space_group_name_H-M   'P 1'
#
loop_
_entity.id
_entity.type
_entity.pdbx_description
1 polymer ?
#
loop_
_entity_poly.entity_id
_entity_poly.type
_entity_poly.pdbx_seq_one_letter_code
_entity_poly.pdbx_strand_id
1 'polypeptide(L)'
;MATDLEIAHAASPAPIEEIAWKVGIGVDELIPMGRGMAKITWDGLKSKFDATRGAYVLITSVNPTPFGEGKTVTTIGLTQALNRIGQNATCTLREPSMGPVFGIKGGAAGGWNSQV
;
A
#
# COMPACT_ATOMS: atom_id res chain seq x y z
N MET A 1 -13.90 20.11 7.91
CA MET A 1 -12.91 19.19 7.26
C MET A 1 -13.18 17.84 7.87
N ALA A 2 -13.35 16.77 7.07
CA ALA A 2 -13.60 15.43 7.59
C ALA A 2 -12.40 14.92 8.40
N THR A 3 -12.67 14.20 9.46
CA THR A 3 -11.63 13.52 10.27
C THR A 3 -11.13 12.27 9.56
N ASP A 4 -9.95 11.77 9.94
CA ASP A 4 -9.39 10.53 9.39
C ASP A 4 -10.36 9.34 9.56
N LEU A 5 -11.07 9.29 10.69
CA LEU A 5 -12.07 8.26 10.97
C LEU A 5 -13.29 8.34 10.04
N GLU A 6 -13.78 9.54 9.78
CA GLU A 6 -14.89 9.75 8.85
C GLU A 6 -14.50 9.37 7.42
N ILE A 7 -13.28 9.69 7.00
CA ILE A 7 -12.74 9.31 5.69
C ILE A 7 -12.62 7.77 5.59
N ALA A 8 -12.06 7.13 6.61
CA ALA A 8 -11.93 5.67 6.65
C ALA A 8 -13.28 4.96 6.58
N HIS A 9 -14.28 5.43 7.33
CA HIS A 9 -15.63 4.85 7.33
C HIS A 9 -16.39 5.08 6.01
N ALA A 10 -16.10 6.16 5.31
CA ALA A 10 -16.69 6.45 4.00
C ALA A 10 -16.06 5.64 2.85
N ALA A 11 -14.88 5.05 3.08
CA ALA A 11 -14.19 4.27 2.07
C ALA A 11 -14.90 2.94 1.81
N SER A 12 -15.00 2.56 0.54
CA SER A 12 -15.50 1.26 0.10
C SER A 12 -14.37 0.54 -0.67
N PRO A 13 -13.58 -0.29 0.01
CA PRO A 13 -12.49 -1.03 -0.65
C PRO A 13 -13.01 -1.97 -1.71
N ALA A 14 -12.38 -1.98 -2.87
CA ALA A 14 -12.65 -2.96 -3.91
C ALA A 14 -12.20 -4.37 -3.45
N PRO A 15 -12.81 -5.44 -3.99
CA PRO A 15 -12.33 -6.80 -3.76
C PRO A 15 -10.85 -6.94 -4.13
N ILE A 16 -10.11 -7.73 -3.34
CA ILE A 16 -8.65 -7.87 -3.54
C ILE A 16 -8.32 -8.49 -4.91
N GLU A 17 -9.20 -9.31 -5.44
CA GLU A 17 -9.04 -9.94 -6.75
C GLU A 17 -9.02 -8.91 -7.88
N GLU A 18 -9.86 -7.87 -7.78
CA GLU A 18 -9.88 -6.76 -8.75
C GLU A 18 -8.59 -5.93 -8.69
N ILE A 19 -8.06 -5.74 -7.48
CA ILE A 19 -6.79 -5.01 -7.28
C ILE A 19 -5.63 -5.84 -7.81
N ALA A 20 -5.61 -7.15 -7.53
CA ALA A 20 -4.58 -8.07 -8.01
C ALA A 20 -4.55 -8.11 -9.55
N TRP A 21 -5.71 -8.18 -10.19
CA TRP A 21 -5.82 -8.16 -11.64
C TRP A 21 -5.18 -6.91 -12.27
N LYS A 22 -5.35 -5.74 -11.68
CA LYS A 22 -4.74 -4.48 -12.17
C LYS A 22 -3.22 -4.52 -12.18
N VAL A 23 -2.61 -5.32 -11.33
CA VAL A 23 -1.14 -5.50 -11.25
C VAL A 23 -0.67 -6.80 -11.91
N GLY A 24 -1.54 -7.44 -12.70
CA GLY A 24 -1.20 -8.63 -13.50
C GLY A 24 -1.11 -9.92 -12.70
N ILE A 25 -1.83 -10.02 -11.58
CA ILE A 25 -1.91 -11.23 -10.75
C ILE A 25 -3.28 -11.86 -10.95
N GLY A 26 -3.31 -13.13 -11.36
CA GLY A 26 -4.53 -13.90 -11.56
C GLY A 26 -5.13 -14.38 -10.23
N VAL A 27 -6.42 -14.71 -10.25
CA VAL A 27 -7.13 -15.20 -9.05
C VAL A 27 -6.57 -16.54 -8.56
N ASP A 28 -6.12 -17.39 -9.46
CA ASP A 28 -5.46 -18.66 -9.19
C ASP A 28 -4.06 -18.51 -8.58
N GLU A 29 -3.46 -17.33 -8.70
CA GLU A 29 -2.20 -16.97 -8.08
C GLU A 29 -2.38 -16.40 -6.65
N LEU A 30 -3.62 -16.32 -6.15
CA LEU A 30 -3.95 -15.75 -4.84
C LEU A 30 -4.34 -16.82 -3.81
N ILE A 31 -3.97 -16.55 -2.57
CA ILE A 31 -4.48 -17.24 -1.37
C ILE A 31 -5.31 -16.20 -0.60
N PRO A 32 -6.65 -16.24 -0.70
CA PRO A 32 -7.51 -15.26 -0.04
C PRO A 32 -7.37 -15.31 1.49
N MET A 33 -7.30 -14.14 2.10
CA MET A 33 -7.25 -13.93 3.56
C MET A 33 -8.45 -13.07 4.01
N GLY A 34 -9.59 -13.22 3.37
CA GLY A 34 -10.77 -12.40 3.51
C GLY A 34 -11.01 -11.53 2.27
N ARG A 35 -11.96 -10.58 2.34
CA ARG A 35 -12.37 -9.78 1.16
C ARG A 35 -11.32 -8.75 0.71
N GLY A 36 -10.53 -8.24 1.64
CA GLY A 36 -9.61 -7.12 1.40
C GLY A 36 -8.14 -7.51 1.39
N MET A 37 -7.81 -8.79 1.59
CA MET A 37 -6.42 -9.24 1.67
C MET A 37 -6.24 -10.59 0.98
N ALA A 38 -5.07 -10.78 0.38
CA ALA A 38 -4.62 -12.07 -0.14
C ALA A 38 -3.10 -12.17 -0.05
N LYS A 39 -2.58 -13.38 -0.02
CA LYS A 39 -1.17 -13.67 -0.29
C LYS A 39 -1.03 -14.09 -1.74
N ILE A 40 0.13 -13.83 -2.33
CA ILE A 40 0.48 -14.33 -3.66
C ILE A 40 1.12 -15.72 -3.48
N THR A 41 0.71 -16.69 -4.28
CA THR A 41 1.34 -18.01 -4.29
C THR A 41 2.78 -17.92 -4.74
N TRP A 42 3.62 -18.86 -4.32
CA TRP A 42 5.01 -18.88 -4.76
C TRP A 42 5.14 -19.04 -6.28
N ASP A 43 4.32 -19.89 -6.89
CA ASP A 43 4.33 -20.10 -8.34
C ASP A 43 3.88 -18.84 -9.10
N GLY A 44 2.85 -18.14 -8.60
CA GLY A 44 2.43 -16.85 -9.12
C GLY A 44 3.54 -15.79 -9.06
N LEU A 45 4.27 -15.70 -7.95
CA LEU A 45 5.40 -14.80 -7.81
C LEU A 45 6.54 -15.19 -8.77
N LYS A 46 6.88 -16.47 -8.83
CA LYS A 46 7.97 -16.98 -9.67
C LYS A 46 7.72 -16.74 -11.16
N SER A 47 6.47 -16.85 -11.61
CA SER A 47 6.08 -16.59 -13.00
C SER A 47 6.37 -15.15 -13.45
N LYS A 48 6.56 -14.20 -12.52
CA LYS A 48 6.81 -12.79 -12.78
C LYS A 48 8.30 -12.40 -12.74
N PHE A 49 9.21 -13.31 -12.42
CA PHE A 49 10.64 -12.97 -12.26
C PHE A 49 11.29 -12.45 -13.54
N ASP A 50 10.84 -12.92 -14.69
CA ASP A 50 11.34 -12.52 -15.99
C ASP A 50 10.49 -11.40 -16.64
N ALA A 51 9.48 -10.87 -15.93
CA ALA A 51 8.66 -9.79 -16.44
C ALA A 51 9.46 -8.48 -16.58
N THR A 52 9.02 -7.63 -17.51
CA THR A 52 9.59 -6.29 -17.67
C THR A 52 9.51 -5.50 -16.38
N ARG A 53 10.66 -5.01 -15.91
CA ARG A 53 10.74 -4.24 -14.67
C ARG A 53 10.21 -2.82 -14.88
N GLY A 54 9.35 -2.37 -13.98
CA GLY A 54 8.91 -0.99 -13.88
C GLY A 54 9.96 -0.08 -13.21
N ALA A 55 9.68 1.22 -13.18
CA ALA A 55 10.47 2.16 -12.40
C ALA A 55 10.25 1.93 -10.90
N TYR A 56 11.33 1.89 -10.14
CA TYR A 56 11.30 1.77 -8.69
C TYR A 56 11.58 3.13 -8.03
N VAL A 57 10.66 3.58 -7.19
CA VAL A 57 10.77 4.86 -6.46
C VAL A 57 10.86 4.58 -4.96
N LEU A 58 11.99 4.89 -4.36
CA LEU A 58 12.20 4.79 -2.91
C LEU A 58 11.78 6.06 -2.21
N ILE A 59 10.84 5.97 -1.26
CA ILE A 59 10.45 7.07 -0.38
C ILE A 59 11.03 6.84 1.00
N THR A 60 11.88 7.74 1.44
CA THR A 60 12.61 7.64 2.71
C THR A 60 12.73 9.01 3.39
N SER A 61 13.29 9.05 4.58
CA SER A 61 13.65 10.28 5.30
C SER A 61 15.05 10.16 5.88
N VAL A 62 15.70 11.29 6.12
CA VAL A 62 17.06 11.35 6.67
C VAL A 62 17.08 10.78 8.08
N ASN A 63 16.16 11.21 8.94
CA ASN A 63 16.06 10.75 10.33
C ASN A 63 14.64 10.27 10.65
N PRO A 64 14.48 9.23 11.47
CA PRO A 64 13.19 8.87 12.04
C PRO A 64 12.82 9.85 13.17
N THR A 65 11.52 10.15 13.30
CA THR A 65 10.99 10.88 14.46
C THR A 65 9.86 10.08 15.12
N PRO A 66 9.56 10.31 16.41
CA PRO A 66 8.45 9.65 17.10
C PRO A 66 7.09 9.91 16.42
N PHE A 67 6.89 11.08 15.85
CA PHE A 67 5.63 11.48 15.18
C PHE A 67 5.55 11.03 13.72
N GLY A 68 6.64 10.49 13.17
CA GLY A 68 6.72 10.12 11.76
C GLY A 68 7.06 11.30 10.83
N GLU A 69 7.51 10.96 9.62
CA GLU A 69 7.98 11.91 8.60
C GLU A 69 7.08 11.92 7.36
N GLY A 70 5.88 11.34 7.46
CA GLY A 70 4.93 11.28 6.36
C GLY A 70 5.31 10.34 5.21
N LYS A 71 6.27 9.44 5.39
CA LYS A 71 6.69 8.49 4.33
C LYS A 71 5.54 7.66 3.79
N THR A 72 4.72 7.09 4.67
CA THR A 72 3.56 6.28 4.30
C THR A 72 2.54 7.11 3.53
N VAL A 73 2.17 8.28 4.05
CA VAL A 73 1.25 9.21 3.38
C VAL A 73 1.75 9.59 1.98
N THR A 74 3.03 9.92 1.86
CA THR A 74 3.65 10.27 0.57
C THR A 74 3.65 9.09 -0.39
N THR A 75 3.97 7.88 0.08
CA THR A 75 4.00 6.68 -0.77
C THR A 75 2.61 6.36 -1.31
N ILE A 76 1.59 6.37 -0.46
CA ILE A 76 0.21 6.09 -0.87
C ILE A 76 -0.30 7.21 -1.78
N GLY A 77 -0.11 8.46 -1.39
CA GLY A 77 -0.55 9.62 -2.18
C GLY A 77 0.08 9.67 -3.57
N LEU A 78 1.38 9.38 -3.68
CA LEU A 78 2.06 9.29 -4.97
C LEU A 78 1.50 8.16 -5.82
N THR A 79 1.26 6.98 -5.24
CA THR A 79 0.67 5.84 -5.95
C THR A 79 -0.73 6.16 -6.46
N GLN A 80 -1.57 6.77 -5.62
CA GLN A 80 -2.91 7.23 -6.02
C GLN A 80 -2.85 8.26 -7.15
N ALA A 81 -1.94 9.24 -7.04
CA ALA A 81 -1.77 10.27 -8.06
C ALA A 81 -1.33 9.69 -9.41
N LEU A 82 -0.36 8.77 -9.41
CA LEU A 82 0.09 8.08 -10.61
C LEU A 82 -1.03 7.29 -11.27
N ASN A 83 -1.80 6.52 -10.51
CA ASN A 83 -2.95 5.79 -11.05
C ASN A 83 -4.02 6.74 -11.61
N ARG A 84 -4.24 7.89 -10.97
CA ARG A 84 -5.21 8.89 -11.42
C ARG A 84 -4.86 9.51 -12.77
N ILE A 85 -3.58 9.63 -13.08
CA ILE A 85 -3.11 10.12 -14.40
C ILE A 85 -2.88 8.98 -15.40
N GLY A 86 -3.37 7.78 -15.13
CA GLY A 86 -3.34 6.64 -16.05
C GLY A 86 -2.04 5.82 -16.03
N GLN A 87 -1.15 6.06 -15.07
CA GLN A 87 0.02 5.20 -14.88
C GLN A 87 -0.35 3.98 -14.03
N ASN A 88 0.17 2.81 -14.37
CA ASN A 88 0.00 1.62 -13.56
C ASN A 88 1.05 1.63 -12.43
N ALA A 89 0.63 1.99 -11.23
CA ALA A 89 1.49 2.11 -10.07
C ALA A 89 0.95 1.31 -8.89
N THR A 90 1.84 0.65 -8.18
CA THR A 90 1.56 -0.02 -6.90
C THR A 90 2.59 0.41 -5.86
N CYS A 91 2.26 0.29 -4.58
CA CYS A 91 3.21 0.57 -3.51
C CYS A 91 3.45 -0.64 -2.63
N THR A 92 4.63 -0.69 -2.06
CA THR A 92 4.96 -1.59 -0.96
C THR A 92 5.20 -0.76 0.29
N LEU A 93 4.58 -1.17 1.38
CA LEU A 93 4.61 -0.45 2.65
C LEU A 93 5.21 -1.33 3.74
N ARG A 94 5.80 -0.70 4.74
CA ARG A 94 6.06 -1.38 6.01
C ARG A 94 4.73 -1.73 6.65
N GLU A 95 4.66 -2.88 7.29
CA GLU A 95 3.48 -3.26 8.07
C GLU A 95 3.10 -2.14 9.05
N PRO A 96 1.83 -1.75 9.12
CA PRO A 96 1.34 -0.74 10.05
C PRO A 96 1.68 -1.09 11.49
N SER A 97 2.07 -0.09 12.26
CA SER A 97 2.48 -0.28 13.65
C SER A 97 2.05 0.89 14.52
N MET A 98 1.86 0.65 15.81
CA MET A 98 1.61 1.67 16.82
C MET A 98 2.95 2.33 17.21
N GLY A 99 3.38 3.30 16.41
CA GLY A 99 4.71 3.88 16.41
C GLY A 99 5.31 4.21 17.76
N PRO A 100 4.91 5.32 18.47
CA PRO A 100 5.63 5.77 19.66
C PRO A 100 5.50 4.82 20.86
N VAL A 101 4.54 3.92 20.85
CA VAL A 101 4.30 2.98 21.97
C VAL A 101 5.34 1.86 22.01
N PHE A 102 5.86 1.47 20.85
CA PHE A 102 6.78 0.33 20.73
C PHE A 102 8.14 0.73 20.15
N GLY A 103 8.56 1.97 20.32
CA GLY A 103 9.88 2.43 19.88
C GLY A 103 9.90 3.91 19.48
N ILE A 104 11.04 4.33 18.96
CA ILE A 104 11.28 5.71 18.49
C ILE A 104 10.85 5.97 17.06
N LYS A 105 10.35 4.96 16.33
CA LYS A 105 9.85 5.11 14.98
C LYS A 105 8.37 5.52 15.01
N GLY A 106 7.97 6.42 14.11
CA GLY A 106 6.57 6.77 13.90
C GLY A 106 5.71 5.59 13.46
N GLY A 107 4.40 5.66 13.67
CA GLY A 107 3.42 4.73 13.15
C GLY A 107 3.40 4.68 11.62
N ALA A 108 2.87 3.61 11.04
CA ALA A 108 2.81 3.41 9.60
C ALA A 108 1.35 3.28 9.09
N ALA A 109 0.42 3.97 9.74
CA ALA A 109 -1.01 3.89 9.39
C ALA A 109 -1.43 4.86 8.27
N GLY A 110 -0.58 5.81 7.90
CA GLY A 110 -0.97 6.87 6.95
C GLY A 110 -1.84 7.94 7.59
N GLY A 111 -2.66 8.62 6.78
CA GLY A 111 -3.60 9.63 7.25
C GLY A 111 -4.40 10.24 6.10
N TRP A 112 -5.52 10.90 6.39
CA TRP A 112 -6.44 11.49 5.43
C TRP A 112 -6.89 10.47 4.37
N ASN A 113 -6.76 10.78 3.08
CA ASN A 113 -7.05 9.85 1.97
C ASN A 113 -5.88 8.89 1.64
N SER A 114 -4.78 8.92 2.41
CA SER A 114 -3.61 8.06 2.25
C SER A 114 -3.45 7.12 3.45
N GLN A 115 -4.53 6.42 3.81
CA GLN A 115 -4.57 5.47 4.93
C GLN A 115 -4.27 4.04 4.47
N VAL A 116 -3.75 3.21 5.39
CA VAL A 116 -3.47 1.78 5.21
C VAL A 116 -4.59 0.96 5.81
#